data_38f2d6e370ff10f17456889446443c66
#
_entry.id   38f2d6e370ff10f17456889446443c66
#
_cell.length_a   1.000
_cell.length_b   1.000
_cell.length_c   1.000
_cell.angle_alpha   90.00
_cell.angle_beta   90.00
_cell.angle_gamma   90.00
#
_symmetry.space_group_name_H-M   'P 1'
#
loop_
_entity.id
_entity.type
_entity.pdbx_description
1 polymer ?
#
loop_
_entity_poly.entity_id
_entity_poly.type
_entity_poly.pdbx_seq_one_letter_code
_entity_poly.pdbx_strand_id
1 'polypeptide(L)'
;MIKTFFNIIVHLDKYLVMLVSQYGVLTYGILFLIIFAETGLVITPFLPGDSLLFAAGAITAIGSLNIALITFVLICAAIIGDSTNYWIGRKFGLAIANNPKIPFINQDHIAKTEQFFKKYGKKTVILARFIPIVRTFAPFIAGIGKMKYRTFLFYSVIGSTAWISIFTLAGYFFGNMPMVKTNFHYVIFAIIFLSLVPAVYEYIAQKKHARNQTVKPSEIEELVNS
;
A
#
# COMPACT_ATOMS: atom_id res chain seq x y z
N MET A 1 -19.06 -6.93 12.83
CA MET A 1 -18.15 -6.60 11.73
C MET A 1 -16.81 -6.02 12.18
N ILE A 2 -16.75 -4.88 12.89
CA ILE A 2 -15.47 -4.26 13.34
C ILE A 2 -14.66 -5.19 14.24
N LYS A 3 -15.29 -5.86 15.22
CA LYS A 3 -14.61 -6.83 16.11
C LYS A 3 -14.02 -8.01 15.33
N THR A 4 -14.72 -8.51 14.31
CA THR A 4 -14.25 -9.64 13.47
C THR A 4 -13.05 -9.21 12.63
N PHE A 5 -13.11 -8.02 12.03
CA PHE A 5 -12.00 -7.44 11.26
C PHE A 5 -10.76 -7.24 12.12
N PHE A 6 -10.92 -6.67 13.31
CA PHE A 6 -9.82 -6.49 14.27
C PHE A 6 -9.22 -7.83 14.71
N ASN A 7 -10.07 -8.84 14.95
CA ASN A 7 -9.61 -10.17 15.32
C ASN A 7 -8.81 -10.87 14.20
N ILE A 8 -9.20 -10.68 12.94
CA ILE A 8 -8.43 -11.18 11.78
C ILE A 8 -7.05 -10.53 11.72
N ILE A 9 -6.96 -9.22 11.93
CA ILE A 9 -5.68 -8.50 11.91
C ILE A 9 -4.76 -8.98 13.03
N VAL A 10 -5.29 -9.15 14.23
CA VAL A 10 -4.49 -9.55 15.40
C VAL A 10 -3.99 -11.01 15.29
N HIS A 11 -4.73 -11.87 14.59
CA HIS A 11 -4.41 -13.30 14.45
C HIS A 11 -4.12 -13.68 13.00
N LEU A 12 -3.50 -12.78 12.24
CA LEU A 12 -3.15 -13.00 10.82
C LEU A 12 -2.32 -14.26 10.59
N ASP A 13 -1.40 -14.58 11.52
CA ASP A 13 -0.62 -15.80 11.53
C ASP A 13 -1.49 -17.06 11.50
N LYS A 14 -2.46 -17.14 12.42
CA LYS A 14 -3.37 -18.29 12.52
C LYS A 14 -4.26 -18.43 11.29
N TYR A 15 -4.81 -17.31 10.83
CA TYR A 15 -5.66 -17.30 9.62
C TYR A 15 -4.88 -17.69 8.38
N LEU A 16 -3.63 -17.22 8.22
CA LEU A 16 -2.80 -17.60 7.09
C LEU A 16 -2.35 -19.06 7.16
N VAL A 17 -2.00 -19.59 8.34
CA VAL A 17 -1.70 -21.03 8.51
C VAL A 17 -2.92 -21.86 8.12
N MET A 18 -4.11 -21.49 8.59
CA MET A 18 -5.36 -22.17 8.23
C MET A 18 -5.59 -22.09 6.71
N LEU A 19 -5.38 -20.94 6.11
CA LEU A 19 -5.57 -20.71 4.67
C LEU A 19 -4.61 -21.56 3.86
N VAL A 20 -3.34 -21.65 4.24
CA VAL A 20 -2.34 -22.50 3.58
C VAL A 20 -2.66 -23.98 3.74
N SER A 21 -3.07 -24.42 4.95
CA SER A 21 -3.42 -25.82 5.20
C SER A 21 -4.66 -26.26 4.43
N GLN A 22 -5.61 -25.35 4.22
CA GLN A 22 -6.90 -25.64 3.59
C GLN A 22 -6.87 -25.50 2.06
N TYR A 23 -6.13 -24.51 1.56
CA TYR A 23 -6.11 -24.12 0.14
C TYR A 23 -4.77 -24.39 -0.57
N GLY A 24 -3.69 -24.70 0.15
CA GLY A 24 -2.41 -25.02 -0.44
C GLY A 24 -1.93 -23.95 -1.44
N VAL A 25 -1.73 -24.36 -2.69
CA VAL A 25 -1.25 -23.49 -3.78
C VAL A 25 -2.21 -22.32 -4.09
N LEU A 26 -3.51 -22.48 -3.86
CA LEU A 26 -4.48 -21.40 -4.08
C LEU A 26 -4.24 -20.19 -3.16
N THR A 27 -3.50 -20.38 -2.07
CA THR A 27 -3.10 -19.27 -1.18
C THR A 27 -2.35 -18.15 -1.90
N TYR A 28 -1.51 -18.50 -2.89
CA TYR A 28 -0.83 -17.48 -3.72
C TYR A 28 -1.84 -16.58 -4.44
N GLY A 29 -2.90 -17.17 -5.01
CA GLY A 29 -3.95 -16.43 -5.69
C GLY A 29 -4.78 -15.56 -4.75
N ILE A 30 -5.08 -16.06 -3.56
CA ILE A 30 -5.84 -15.30 -2.55
C ILE A 30 -5.02 -14.09 -2.07
N LEU A 31 -3.74 -14.28 -1.75
CA LEU A 31 -2.85 -13.20 -1.34
C LEU A 31 -2.62 -12.19 -2.47
N PHE A 32 -2.51 -12.67 -3.72
CA PHE A 32 -2.49 -11.81 -4.90
C PHE A 32 -3.71 -10.90 -4.94
N LEU A 33 -4.92 -11.46 -4.81
CA LEU A 33 -6.16 -10.69 -4.86
C LEU A 33 -6.27 -9.67 -3.74
N ILE A 34 -5.82 -10.01 -2.52
CA ILE A 34 -5.85 -9.09 -1.38
C ILE A 34 -4.91 -7.90 -1.65
N ILE A 35 -3.66 -8.14 -2.04
CA ILE A 35 -2.70 -7.06 -2.34
C ILE A 35 -3.12 -6.26 -3.58
N PHE A 36 -3.64 -6.93 -4.61
CA PHE A 36 -4.20 -6.24 -5.78
C PHE A 36 -5.36 -5.32 -5.39
N ALA A 37 -6.29 -5.79 -4.56
CA ALA A 37 -7.42 -4.96 -4.09
C ALA A 37 -6.94 -3.78 -3.25
N GLU A 38 -5.98 -3.98 -2.35
CA GLU A 38 -5.41 -2.93 -1.51
C GLU A 38 -4.74 -1.82 -2.33
N THR A 39 -3.97 -2.19 -3.36
CA THR A 39 -3.20 -1.22 -4.16
C THR A 39 -3.99 -0.66 -5.33
N GLY A 40 -4.91 -1.45 -5.90
CA GLY A 40 -5.66 -1.10 -7.10
C GLY A 40 -6.95 -0.33 -6.83
N LEU A 41 -7.57 -0.54 -5.67
CA LEU A 41 -8.80 0.13 -5.31
C LEU A 41 -8.49 1.32 -4.40
N VAL A 42 -8.86 2.53 -4.83
CA VAL A 42 -8.68 3.78 -4.05
C VAL A 42 -9.49 3.77 -2.75
N ILE A 43 -10.37 2.78 -2.58
CA ILE A 43 -11.40 2.71 -1.54
C ILE A 43 -10.91 2.00 -0.26
N THR A 44 -9.78 1.27 -0.29
CA THR A 44 -9.35 0.38 0.79
C THR A 44 -8.01 0.74 1.44
N PRO A 45 -7.80 1.97 1.94
CA PRO A 45 -6.54 2.35 2.60
C PRO A 45 -6.34 1.69 3.97
N PHE A 46 -7.29 0.89 4.44
CA PHE A 46 -7.30 0.32 5.80
C PHE A 46 -6.89 -1.16 5.86
N LEU A 47 -6.61 -1.80 4.71
CA LEU A 47 -6.11 -3.18 4.74
C LEU A 47 -4.66 -3.20 5.29
N PRO A 48 -4.34 -4.12 6.22
CA PRO A 48 -3.03 -4.17 6.85
C PRO A 48 -2.00 -4.88 5.97
N GLY A 49 -1.73 -4.34 4.77
CA GLY A 49 -0.86 -4.95 3.77
C GLY A 49 0.54 -5.26 4.29
N ASP A 50 1.14 -4.32 5.04
CA ASP A 50 2.48 -4.48 5.60
C ASP A 50 2.53 -5.68 6.56
N SER A 51 1.52 -5.81 7.44
CA SER A 51 1.39 -6.95 8.35
C SER A 51 1.10 -8.25 7.61
N LEU A 52 0.31 -8.20 6.54
CA LEU A 52 0.02 -9.35 5.69
C LEU A 52 1.28 -9.85 4.97
N LEU A 53 2.10 -8.94 4.43
CA LEU A 53 3.37 -9.26 3.79
C LEU A 53 4.35 -9.90 4.78
N PHE A 54 4.45 -9.34 5.99
CA PHE A 54 5.28 -9.89 7.04
C PHE A 54 4.81 -11.30 7.45
N ALA A 55 3.51 -11.48 7.68
CA ALA A 55 2.94 -12.77 8.05
C ALA A 55 3.09 -13.81 6.93
N ALA A 56 2.91 -13.41 5.66
CA ALA A 56 3.17 -14.27 4.51
C ALA A 56 4.63 -14.73 4.46
N GLY A 57 5.58 -13.82 4.70
CA GLY A 57 7.01 -14.16 4.83
C GLY A 57 7.29 -15.14 5.97
N ALA A 58 6.70 -14.91 7.15
CA ALA A 58 6.88 -15.77 8.31
C ALA A 58 6.41 -17.21 8.08
N ILE A 59 5.30 -17.39 7.35
CA ILE A 59 4.76 -18.72 7.01
C ILE A 59 5.64 -19.46 6.01
N THR A 60 6.27 -18.75 5.06
CA THR A 60 7.18 -19.39 4.11
C THR A 60 8.42 -19.97 4.81
N ALA A 61 8.85 -19.39 5.91
CA ALA A 61 9.97 -19.91 6.69
C ALA A 61 9.65 -21.23 7.45
N ILE A 62 8.38 -21.59 7.59
CA ILE A 62 7.95 -22.90 8.11
C ILE A 62 7.92 -23.97 7.00
N GLY A 63 8.22 -23.60 5.76
CA GLY A 63 8.29 -24.54 4.63
C GLY A 63 6.96 -24.79 3.91
N SER A 64 5.89 -24.09 4.29
CA SER A 64 4.55 -24.29 3.71
C SER A 64 4.40 -23.69 2.32
N LEU A 65 5.16 -22.65 1.98
CA LEU A 65 5.14 -21.92 0.70
C LEU A 65 6.58 -21.55 0.28
N ASN A 66 6.78 -21.27 -1.00
CA ASN A 66 8.08 -20.83 -1.51
C ASN A 66 8.20 -19.30 -1.41
N ILE A 67 9.25 -18.81 -0.70
CA ILE A 67 9.46 -17.38 -0.47
C ILE A 67 9.69 -16.59 -1.77
N ALA A 68 10.44 -17.14 -2.72
CA ALA A 68 10.70 -16.47 -3.99
C ALA A 68 9.42 -16.33 -4.82
N LEU A 69 8.61 -17.40 -4.88
CA LEU A 69 7.35 -17.40 -5.62
C LEU A 69 6.34 -16.44 -4.99
N ILE A 70 6.16 -16.46 -3.65
CA ILE A 70 5.21 -15.56 -3.00
C ILE A 70 5.62 -14.10 -3.19
N THR A 71 6.89 -13.77 -3.00
CA THR A 71 7.41 -12.42 -3.21
C THR A 71 7.15 -11.94 -4.64
N PHE A 72 7.44 -12.78 -5.64
CA PHE A 72 7.20 -12.48 -7.05
C PHE A 72 5.70 -12.24 -7.34
N VAL A 73 4.83 -13.14 -6.88
CA VAL A 73 3.38 -13.03 -7.05
C VAL A 73 2.83 -11.73 -6.44
N LEU A 74 3.29 -11.38 -5.25
CA LEU A 74 2.85 -10.17 -4.56
C LEU A 74 3.38 -8.89 -5.23
N ILE A 75 4.61 -8.91 -5.76
CA ILE A 75 5.15 -7.80 -6.57
C ILE A 75 4.28 -7.61 -7.82
N CYS A 76 3.93 -8.67 -8.52
CA CYS A 76 3.03 -8.60 -9.68
C CYS A 76 1.66 -8.03 -9.28
N ALA A 77 1.10 -8.48 -8.15
CA ALA A 77 -0.19 -7.99 -7.64
C ALA A 77 -0.15 -6.48 -7.39
N ALA A 78 0.90 -5.98 -6.75
CA ALA A 78 1.05 -4.57 -6.45
C ALA A 78 1.23 -3.71 -7.71
N ILE A 79 2.05 -4.17 -8.68
CA ILE A 79 2.27 -3.44 -9.93
C ILE A 79 0.99 -3.37 -10.76
N ILE A 80 0.25 -4.48 -10.86
CA ILE A 80 -1.02 -4.53 -11.59
C ILE A 80 -2.07 -3.68 -10.88
N GLY A 81 -2.12 -3.73 -9.55
CA GLY A 81 -2.99 -2.88 -8.73
C GLY A 81 -2.71 -1.40 -8.96
N ASP A 82 -1.46 -0.99 -8.87
CA ASP A 82 -1.05 0.40 -9.12
C ASP A 82 -1.41 0.87 -10.53
N SER A 83 -1.16 0.01 -11.51
CA SER A 83 -1.50 0.32 -12.90
C SER A 83 -3.00 0.52 -13.08
N THR A 84 -3.80 -0.32 -12.42
CA THR A 84 -5.27 -0.19 -12.41
C THR A 84 -5.68 1.13 -11.77
N ASN A 85 -5.13 1.45 -10.61
CA ASN A 85 -5.38 2.69 -9.88
C ASN A 85 -4.96 3.93 -10.70
N TYR A 86 -3.79 3.89 -11.33
CA TYR A 86 -3.32 4.93 -12.25
C TYR A 86 -4.30 5.15 -13.41
N TRP A 87 -4.79 4.08 -14.06
CA TRP A 87 -5.72 4.20 -15.16
C TRP A 87 -7.10 4.70 -14.73
N ILE A 88 -7.56 4.33 -13.52
CA ILE A 88 -8.77 4.90 -12.91
C ILE A 88 -8.57 6.41 -12.73
N GLY A 89 -7.45 6.83 -12.15
CA GLY A 89 -7.11 8.25 -11.99
C GLY A 89 -7.05 9.00 -13.31
N ARG A 90 -6.45 8.40 -14.35
CA ARG A 90 -6.32 9.02 -15.66
C ARG A 90 -7.63 9.18 -16.41
N LYS A 91 -8.54 8.21 -16.31
CA LYS A 91 -9.83 8.22 -17.03
C LYS A 91 -10.94 8.95 -16.27
N PHE A 92 -10.99 8.76 -14.99
CA PHE A 92 -12.12 9.17 -14.15
C PHE A 92 -11.74 10.12 -13.02
N GLY A 93 -10.44 10.39 -12.85
CA GLY A 93 -9.91 11.04 -11.65
C GLY A 93 -10.56 12.39 -11.33
N LEU A 94 -10.77 13.24 -12.34
CA LEU A 94 -11.42 14.54 -12.14
C LEU A 94 -12.90 14.42 -11.77
N ALA A 95 -13.62 13.48 -12.38
CA ALA A 95 -15.03 13.22 -12.06
C ALA A 95 -15.18 12.65 -10.65
N ILE A 96 -14.24 11.79 -10.24
CA ILE A 96 -14.20 11.17 -8.92
C ILE A 96 -13.79 12.20 -7.85
N ALA A 97 -12.72 12.95 -8.10
CA ALA A 97 -12.20 13.95 -7.17
C ALA A 97 -13.19 15.07 -6.86
N ASN A 98 -14.04 15.46 -7.82
CA ASN A 98 -15.03 16.51 -7.67
C ASN A 98 -16.42 16.03 -7.21
N ASN A 99 -16.58 14.73 -6.95
CA ASN A 99 -17.88 14.18 -6.56
C ASN A 99 -17.97 13.97 -5.04
N PRO A 100 -18.72 14.83 -4.31
CA PRO A 100 -18.86 14.74 -2.85
C PRO A 100 -19.63 13.50 -2.38
N LYS A 101 -20.25 12.75 -3.31
CA LYS A 101 -21.04 11.55 -2.98
C LYS A 101 -20.21 10.27 -2.92
N ILE A 102 -18.93 10.32 -3.30
CA ILE A 102 -18.06 9.14 -3.23
C ILE A 102 -17.43 9.06 -1.85
N PRO A 103 -17.94 8.19 -0.95
CA PRO A 103 -17.32 7.99 0.34
C PRO A 103 -15.90 7.43 0.12
N PHE A 104 -14.96 7.76 1.00
CA PHE A 104 -13.56 7.31 0.98
C PHE A 104 -12.57 8.16 0.16
N ILE A 105 -13.00 9.00 -0.79
CA ILE A 105 -12.11 9.96 -1.44
C ILE A 105 -12.20 11.29 -0.69
N ASN A 106 -11.31 11.44 0.29
CA ASN A 106 -11.19 12.67 1.05
C ASN A 106 -10.28 13.65 0.30
N GLN A 107 -10.75 14.89 0.09
CA GLN A 107 -9.97 15.98 -0.51
C GLN A 107 -8.65 16.22 0.24
N ASP A 108 -8.62 16.01 1.56
CA ASP A 108 -7.41 16.12 2.36
C ASP A 108 -6.34 15.10 1.97
N HIS A 109 -6.75 13.88 1.58
CA HIS A 109 -5.82 12.84 1.13
C HIS A 109 -5.25 13.15 -0.24
N ILE A 110 -6.07 13.70 -1.14
CA ILE A 110 -5.63 14.18 -2.45
C ILE A 110 -4.61 15.32 -2.25
N ALA A 111 -4.97 16.34 -1.49
CA ALA A 111 -4.11 17.49 -1.22
C ALA A 111 -2.77 17.09 -0.58
N LYS A 112 -2.76 16.15 0.37
CA LYS A 112 -1.54 15.59 0.94
C LYS A 112 -0.66 14.94 -0.12
N THR A 113 -1.25 14.13 -0.98
CA THR A 113 -0.49 13.43 -2.03
C THR A 113 0.06 14.41 -3.06
N GLU A 114 -0.70 15.44 -3.43
CA GLU A 114 -0.23 16.53 -4.29
C GLU A 114 0.97 17.27 -3.68
N GLN A 115 0.95 17.54 -2.37
CA GLN A 115 2.10 18.13 -1.67
C GLN A 115 3.33 17.22 -1.74
N PHE A 116 3.15 15.90 -1.69
CA PHE A 116 4.24 14.95 -1.91
C PHE A 116 4.81 15.06 -3.34
N PHE A 117 3.96 15.17 -4.36
CA PHE A 117 4.44 15.39 -5.72
C PHE A 117 5.15 16.73 -5.87
N LYS A 118 4.66 17.81 -5.24
CA LYS A 118 5.35 19.12 -5.19
C LYS A 118 6.76 19.03 -4.59
N LYS A 119 6.92 18.22 -3.53
CA LYS A 119 8.19 18.11 -2.80
C LYS A 119 9.17 17.13 -3.44
N TYR A 120 8.70 16.02 -3.99
CA TYR A 120 9.54 14.89 -4.40
C TYR A 120 9.42 14.53 -5.90
N GLY A 121 8.55 15.20 -6.65
CA GLY A 121 8.32 14.93 -8.07
C GLY A 121 7.97 13.46 -8.32
N LYS A 122 8.52 12.89 -9.37
CA LYS A 122 8.29 11.48 -9.78
C LYS A 122 8.68 10.44 -8.73
N LYS A 123 9.65 10.76 -7.85
CA LYS A 123 10.09 9.88 -6.75
C LYS A 123 8.98 9.63 -5.72
N THR A 124 7.93 10.46 -5.72
CA THR A 124 6.74 10.27 -4.88
C THR A 124 6.16 8.87 -5.04
N VAL A 125 6.15 8.30 -6.25
CA VAL A 125 5.60 6.95 -6.50
C VAL A 125 6.34 5.87 -5.69
N ILE A 126 7.66 6.02 -5.47
CA ILE A 126 8.44 5.10 -4.61
C ILE A 126 8.19 5.42 -3.14
N LEU A 127 8.36 6.69 -2.74
CA LEU A 127 8.30 7.12 -1.34
C LEU A 127 6.90 6.91 -0.72
N ALA A 128 5.88 7.10 -1.53
CA ALA A 128 4.48 6.87 -1.16
C ALA A 128 4.23 5.46 -0.61
N ARG A 129 4.99 4.45 -1.06
CA ARG A 129 4.82 3.06 -0.62
C ARG A 129 4.95 2.86 0.89
N PHE A 130 5.75 3.71 1.52
CA PHE A 130 6.04 3.65 2.95
C PHE A 130 5.10 4.52 3.80
N ILE A 131 4.12 5.18 3.16
CA ILE A 131 3.16 6.05 3.84
C ILE A 131 1.74 5.59 3.45
N PRO A 132 1.00 4.93 4.35
CA PRO A 132 -0.24 4.22 4.00
C PRO A 132 -1.27 5.05 3.21
N ILE A 133 -1.52 6.28 3.61
CA ILE A 133 -2.48 7.17 2.93
C ILE A 133 -1.95 7.58 1.55
N VAL A 134 -0.70 8.03 1.48
CA VAL A 134 -0.09 8.51 0.22
C VAL A 134 0.06 7.37 -0.78
N ARG A 135 0.36 6.15 -0.30
CA ARG A 135 0.50 4.93 -1.11
C ARG A 135 -0.73 4.68 -1.99
N THR A 136 -1.91 4.78 -1.41
CA THR A 136 -3.18 4.52 -2.12
C THR A 136 -3.49 5.61 -3.14
N PHE A 137 -3.16 6.86 -2.83
CA PHE A 137 -3.50 8.00 -3.68
C PHE A 137 -2.42 8.37 -4.70
N ALA A 138 -1.15 8.00 -4.50
CA ALA A 138 -0.07 8.38 -5.41
C ALA A 138 -0.26 7.88 -6.86
N PRO A 139 -0.64 6.61 -7.13
CA PRO A 139 -0.96 6.15 -8.48
C PRO A 139 -2.15 6.90 -9.09
N PHE A 140 -3.18 7.17 -8.29
CA PHE A 140 -4.37 7.91 -8.70
C PHE A 140 -4.04 9.34 -9.13
N ILE A 141 -3.29 10.08 -8.31
CA ILE A 141 -2.85 11.45 -8.60
C ILE A 141 -1.89 11.49 -9.79
N ALA A 142 -0.96 10.53 -9.91
CA ALA A 142 -0.12 10.39 -11.09
C ALA A 142 -0.95 10.20 -12.37
N GLY A 143 -2.09 9.50 -12.27
CA GLY A 143 -3.05 9.33 -13.36
C GLY A 143 -3.76 10.64 -13.70
N ILE A 144 -4.27 11.39 -12.73
CA ILE A 144 -4.90 12.71 -12.90
C ILE A 144 -3.93 13.68 -13.57
N GLY A 145 -2.69 13.76 -13.07
CA GLY A 145 -1.63 14.61 -13.61
C GLY A 145 -1.03 14.11 -14.92
N LYS A 146 -1.64 13.09 -15.54
CA LYS A 146 -1.25 12.52 -16.85
C LYS A 146 0.24 12.18 -16.96
N MET A 147 0.87 11.76 -15.85
CA MET A 147 2.24 11.26 -15.87
C MET A 147 2.42 10.22 -16.98
N LYS A 148 3.56 10.21 -17.67
CA LYS A 148 3.83 9.20 -18.70
C LYS A 148 3.81 7.81 -18.08
N TYR A 149 2.97 6.89 -18.59
CA TYR A 149 2.79 5.55 -18.01
C TYR A 149 4.10 4.77 -17.84
N ARG A 150 5.03 4.86 -18.81
CA ARG A 150 6.34 4.21 -18.70
C ARG A 150 7.15 4.73 -17.50
N THR A 151 7.10 6.03 -17.26
CA THR A 151 7.78 6.65 -16.11
C THR A 151 7.11 6.18 -14.81
N PHE A 152 5.79 6.26 -14.73
CA PHE A 152 5.03 5.76 -13.59
C PHE A 152 5.35 4.28 -13.29
N LEU A 153 5.28 3.42 -14.32
CA LEU A 153 5.53 1.98 -14.19
C LEU A 153 6.96 1.70 -13.66
N PHE A 154 7.96 2.42 -14.17
CA PHE A 154 9.34 2.28 -13.71
C PHE A 154 9.48 2.55 -12.21
N TYR A 155 8.94 3.67 -11.72
CA TYR A 155 8.95 4.01 -10.30
C TYR A 155 8.06 3.07 -9.46
N SER A 156 6.93 2.63 -9.99
CA SER A 156 6.05 1.65 -9.34
C SER A 156 6.74 0.29 -9.17
N VAL A 157 7.43 -0.21 -10.20
CA VAL A 157 8.20 -1.48 -10.11
C VAL A 157 9.25 -1.40 -9.02
N ILE A 158 10.07 -0.34 -8.99
CA ILE A 158 11.11 -0.16 -7.98
C ILE A 158 10.48 -0.09 -6.58
N GLY A 159 9.46 0.75 -6.42
CA GLY A 159 8.80 0.94 -5.13
C GLY A 159 8.11 -0.32 -4.61
N SER A 160 7.39 -1.04 -5.48
CA SER A 160 6.71 -2.29 -5.13
C SER A 160 7.69 -3.40 -4.77
N THR A 161 8.76 -3.55 -5.56
CA THR A 161 9.80 -4.55 -5.29
C THR A 161 10.47 -4.27 -3.95
N ALA A 162 10.87 -3.03 -3.68
CA ALA A 162 11.48 -2.65 -2.41
C ALA A 162 10.53 -2.89 -1.23
N TRP A 163 9.31 -2.39 -1.31
CA TRP A 163 8.31 -2.51 -0.25
C TRP A 163 8.00 -3.98 0.07
N ILE A 164 7.62 -4.77 -0.93
CA ILE A 164 7.25 -6.18 -0.73
C ILE A 164 8.42 -7.00 -0.24
N SER A 165 9.62 -6.83 -0.85
CA SER A 165 10.81 -7.57 -0.43
C SER A 165 11.20 -7.26 1.01
N ILE A 166 11.15 -6.01 1.45
CA ILE A 166 11.46 -5.62 2.82
C ILE A 166 10.54 -6.37 3.81
N PHE A 167 9.23 -6.28 3.62
CA PHE A 167 8.29 -6.88 4.58
C PHE A 167 8.24 -8.41 4.51
N THR A 168 8.29 -9.01 3.31
CA THR A 168 8.27 -10.48 3.17
C THR A 168 9.58 -11.10 3.67
N LEU A 169 10.75 -10.51 3.38
CA LEU A 169 12.02 -11.02 3.89
C LEU A 169 12.16 -10.77 5.39
N ALA A 170 11.71 -9.62 5.90
CA ALA A 170 11.66 -9.40 7.34
C ALA A 170 10.79 -10.47 8.03
N GLY A 171 9.62 -10.79 7.49
CA GLY A 171 8.78 -11.88 7.97
C GLY A 171 9.49 -13.23 7.90
N TYR A 172 10.15 -13.54 6.80
CA TYR A 172 10.87 -14.79 6.60
C TYR A 172 11.99 -14.99 7.63
N PHE A 173 12.84 -13.98 7.84
CA PHE A 173 13.98 -14.10 8.76
C PHE A 173 13.59 -13.97 10.23
N PHE A 174 12.69 -13.06 10.54
CA PHE A 174 12.36 -12.74 11.93
C PHE A 174 11.08 -13.43 12.43
N GLY A 175 10.13 -13.74 11.56
CA GLY A 175 8.81 -14.27 11.94
C GLY A 175 8.85 -15.58 12.70
N ASN A 176 9.90 -16.39 12.52
CA ASN A 176 10.09 -17.69 13.17
C ASN A 176 10.95 -17.65 14.43
N MET A 177 11.47 -16.49 14.83
CA MET A 177 12.17 -16.36 16.10
C MET A 177 11.22 -16.66 17.27
N PRO A 178 11.64 -17.42 18.31
CA PRO A 178 10.78 -17.78 19.44
C PRO A 178 10.09 -16.55 20.07
N MET A 179 10.83 -15.47 20.23
CA MET A 179 10.33 -14.20 20.79
C MET A 179 9.24 -13.57 19.90
N VAL A 180 9.36 -13.68 18.58
CA VAL A 180 8.38 -13.15 17.63
C VAL A 180 7.16 -14.06 17.56
N LYS A 181 7.34 -15.39 17.54
CA LYS A 181 6.23 -16.36 17.53
C LYS A 181 5.32 -16.23 18.74
N THR A 182 5.89 -16.16 19.93
CA THR A 182 5.11 -16.01 21.17
C THR A 182 4.39 -14.66 21.26
N ASN A 183 4.93 -13.64 20.61
CA ASN A 183 4.43 -12.27 20.69
C ASN A 183 3.99 -11.72 19.31
N PHE A 184 3.56 -12.58 18.40
CA PHE A 184 3.29 -12.23 17.01
C PHE A 184 2.30 -11.06 16.86
N HIS A 185 1.27 -11.02 17.71
CA HIS A 185 0.31 -9.93 17.76
C HIS A 185 0.96 -8.57 18.10
N TYR A 186 1.94 -8.54 19.04
CA TYR A 186 2.66 -7.30 19.33
C TYR A 186 3.55 -6.85 18.16
N VAL A 187 4.12 -7.80 17.41
CA VAL A 187 4.91 -7.50 16.22
C VAL A 187 4.02 -6.91 15.11
N ILE A 188 2.82 -7.46 14.90
CA ILE A 188 1.84 -6.88 13.98
C ILE A 188 1.47 -5.47 14.39
N PHE A 189 1.17 -5.22 15.67
CA PHE A 189 0.89 -3.87 16.15
C PHE A 189 2.08 -2.93 15.97
N ALA A 190 3.31 -3.41 16.22
CA ALA A 190 4.52 -2.63 16.00
C ALA A 190 4.70 -2.26 14.51
N ILE A 191 4.44 -3.19 13.59
CA ILE A 191 4.48 -2.93 12.14
C ILE A 191 3.44 -1.88 11.76
N ILE A 192 2.19 -2.03 12.21
CA ILE A 192 1.12 -1.06 11.95
C ILE A 192 1.51 0.32 12.52
N PHE A 193 2.01 0.37 13.74
CA PHE A 193 2.44 1.61 14.37
C PHE A 193 3.61 2.26 13.62
N LEU A 194 4.64 1.48 13.27
CA LEU A 194 5.77 1.95 12.48
C LEU A 194 5.35 2.49 11.11
N SER A 195 4.41 1.82 10.45
CA SER A 195 3.85 2.27 9.16
C SER A 195 3.08 3.58 9.30
N LEU A 196 2.47 3.85 10.47
CA LEU A 196 1.76 5.10 10.74
C LEU A 196 2.69 6.25 11.14
N VAL A 197 3.88 5.97 11.69
CA VAL A 197 4.83 7.02 12.15
C VAL A 197 5.17 8.03 11.04
N PRO A 198 5.54 7.63 9.81
CA PRO A 198 5.80 8.56 8.73
C PRO A 198 4.56 9.41 8.38
N ALA A 199 3.37 8.80 8.40
CA ALA A 199 2.12 9.51 8.15
C ALA A 199 1.79 10.54 9.23
N VAL A 200 2.02 10.20 10.49
CA VAL A 200 1.83 11.11 11.64
C VAL A 200 2.86 12.24 11.61
N TYR A 201 4.13 11.91 11.36
CA TYR A 201 5.20 12.92 11.25
C TYR A 201 4.89 13.92 10.13
N GLU A 202 4.52 13.44 8.96
CA GLU A 202 4.16 14.30 7.83
C GLU A 202 2.88 15.12 8.12
N TYR A 203 1.90 14.53 8.81
CA TYR A 203 0.70 15.25 9.25
C TYR A 203 1.03 16.41 10.19
N ILE A 204 1.92 16.19 11.15
CA ILE A 204 2.36 17.23 12.09
C ILE A 204 3.20 18.30 11.37
N ALA A 205 4.09 17.90 10.48
CA ALA A 205 4.92 18.81 9.68
C ALA A 205 4.08 19.69 8.75
N GLN A 206 3.02 19.14 8.16
CA GLN A 206 2.13 19.86 7.26
C GLN A 206 1.14 20.79 7.97
N LYS A 207 0.71 20.46 9.20
CA LYS A 207 -0.16 21.36 10.00
C LYS A 207 0.47 22.73 10.24
N LYS A 208 1.80 22.83 10.12
CA LYS A 208 2.53 24.10 10.15
C LYS A 208 2.49 24.89 8.82
N HIS A 209 2.11 24.26 7.69
CA HIS A 209 2.20 24.89 6.36
C HIS A 209 0.89 24.92 5.53
N ALA A 210 -0.17 24.26 5.94
CA ALA A 210 -1.40 24.14 5.13
C ALA A 210 -2.51 25.05 5.63
N ARG A 211 -2.63 26.22 5.02
CA ARG A 211 -3.91 26.94 4.91
C ARG A 211 -4.10 27.32 3.45
N ASN A 212 -5.07 26.62 2.79
CA ASN A 212 -5.68 26.94 1.48
C ASN A 212 -4.78 26.93 0.23
N GLN A 213 -4.84 25.81 -0.53
CA GLN A 213 -4.89 25.90 -2.01
C GLN A 213 -5.45 24.59 -2.59
N THR A 214 -6.63 24.63 -3.20
CA THR A 214 -7.08 23.61 -4.16
C THR A 214 -6.24 23.76 -5.42
N VAL A 215 -5.42 22.76 -5.73
CA VAL A 215 -4.55 22.77 -6.92
C VAL A 215 -5.38 22.44 -8.17
N LYS A 216 -5.22 23.21 -9.25
CA LYS A 216 -5.90 22.98 -10.52
C LYS A 216 -5.29 21.76 -11.24
N PRO A 217 -6.07 21.03 -12.08
CA PRO A 217 -5.57 19.86 -12.82
C PRO A 217 -4.34 20.13 -13.68
N SER A 218 -4.22 21.33 -14.26
CA SER A 218 -3.06 21.77 -15.04
C SER A 218 -1.78 21.84 -14.19
N GLU A 219 -1.89 22.25 -12.94
CA GLU A 219 -0.76 22.30 -12.00
C GLU A 219 -0.32 20.90 -11.59
N ILE A 220 -1.26 19.94 -11.45
CA ILE A 220 -0.92 18.55 -11.17
C ILE A 220 -0.14 17.94 -12.35
N GLU A 221 -0.53 18.24 -13.59
CA GLU A 221 0.18 17.75 -14.78
C GLU A 221 1.63 18.22 -14.84
N GLU A 222 1.90 19.46 -14.46
CA GLU A 222 3.25 20.01 -14.38
C GLU A 222 4.08 19.33 -13.28
N LEU A 223 3.49 19.17 -12.09
CA LEU A 223 4.14 18.60 -10.91
C LEU A 223 4.56 17.13 -11.06
N VAL A 224 3.76 16.29 -11.73
CA VAL A 224 4.08 14.86 -11.89
C VAL A 224 5.04 14.59 -13.04
N ASN A 225 5.25 15.56 -13.94
CA ASN A 225 6.16 15.45 -15.08
C ASN A 225 7.52 16.12 -14.85
N SER A 226 7.66 16.91 -13.78
CA SER A 226 8.95 17.47 -13.34
C SER A 226 9.80 16.39 -12.63
#